data_9008a8b19b933900767362dd643ef05b
#
_entry.id   9008a8b19b933900767362dd643ef05b
#
_cell.length_a   1.000
_cell.length_b   1.000
_cell.length_c   1.000
_cell.angle_alpha   90.00
_cell.angle_beta   90.00
_cell.angle_gamma   90.00
#
_symmetry.space_group_name_H-M   'P 1'
#
loop_
_entity.id
_entity.type
_entity.pdbx_description
1 polymer ?
#
loop_
_entity_poly.entity_id
_entity_poly.type
_entity_poly.pdbx_seq_one_letter_code
_entity_poly.pdbx_strand_id
1 'polypeptide(L)'
;LCLDLGSAPGGWTWVLASLGAQVFSIDKAPLAPQVDHMPGVSHCIGSGFALDPRHAGAVDWLFSDMICYPDRLLETVQEWLAADACRNVVCTLKFQAQTDHETARAFAAIPGGRLLHLSCNKHELTFVKLAD
;
A
#
# COMPACT_ATOMS: atom_id res chain seq x y z
N LEU A 1 -10.04 6.11 -7.32
CA LEU A 1 -9.49 6.54 -6.03
C LEU A 1 -8.37 5.59 -5.60
N CYS A 2 -7.23 6.15 -5.29
CA CYS A 2 -6.07 5.42 -4.78
C CYS A 2 -5.87 5.76 -3.30
N LEU A 3 -5.58 4.75 -2.51
CA LEU A 3 -5.18 4.91 -1.11
C LEU A 3 -3.71 4.53 -0.98
N ASP A 4 -2.89 5.43 -0.45
CA ASP A 4 -1.45 5.23 -0.25
C ASP A 4 -1.14 5.21 1.25
N LEU A 5 -0.87 4.04 1.78
CA LEU A 5 -0.57 3.82 3.19
C LEU A 5 0.94 3.93 3.44
N GLY A 6 1.35 4.78 4.37
CA GLY A 6 2.76 5.01 4.65
C GLY A 6 3.43 5.83 3.54
N SER A 7 2.80 6.91 3.15
CA SER A 7 3.08 7.63 1.91
C SER A 7 4.26 8.59 1.96
N ALA A 8 4.60 9.14 3.12
CA ALA A 8 5.61 10.20 3.21
C ALA A 8 7.02 9.73 2.81
N PRO A 9 7.81 10.55 2.16
CA PRO A 9 7.57 11.95 1.77
C PRO A 9 6.66 12.11 0.54
N GLY A 10 6.26 11.04 -0.16
CA GLY A 10 5.24 11.11 -1.19
C GLY A 10 5.64 10.65 -2.59
N GLY A 11 6.66 9.79 -2.70
CA GLY A 11 7.12 9.31 -4.00
C GLY A 11 6.04 8.56 -4.77
N TRP A 12 5.35 7.63 -4.13
CA TRP A 12 4.26 6.89 -4.77
C TRP A 12 3.05 7.80 -5.03
N THR A 13 2.69 8.63 -4.05
CA THR A 13 1.61 9.62 -4.22
C THR A 13 1.88 10.54 -5.41
N TRP A 14 3.11 10.99 -5.57
CA TRP A 14 3.50 11.85 -6.70
C TRP A 14 3.26 11.15 -8.05
N VAL A 15 3.68 9.89 -8.16
CA VAL A 15 3.50 9.11 -9.39
C VAL A 15 2.00 8.97 -9.70
N LEU A 16 1.21 8.57 -8.71
CA LEU A 16 -0.23 8.35 -8.88
C LEU A 16 -0.94 9.65 -9.28
N ALA A 17 -0.65 10.74 -8.61
CA ALA A 17 -1.24 12.04 -8.92
C ALA A 17 -0.80 12.54 -10.30
N SER A 18 0.44 12.28 -10.71
CA SER A 18 0.95 12.63 -12.03
C SER A 18 0.23 11.87 -13.15
N LEU A 19 -0.30 10.68 -12.84
CA LEU A 19 -1.11 9.87 -13.76
C LEU A 19 -2.59 10.31 -13.78
N GLY A 20 -2.95 11.33 -13.01
CA GLY A 20 -4.30 11.85 -12.96
C GLY A 20 -5.20 11.20 -11.92
N ALA A 21 -4.67 10.38 -11.03
CA ALA A 21 -5.45 9.71 -10.00
C ALA A 21 -5.83 10.68 -8.86
N GLN A 22 -6.96 10.40 -8.22
CA GLN A 22 -7.30 10.94 -6.91
C GLN A 22 -6.59 10.09 -5.88
N VAL A 23 -5.77 10.70 -5.01
CA VAL A 23 -4.98 9.98 -4.02
C VAL A 23 -5.34 10.46 -2.62
N PHE A 24 -5.74 9.52 -1.78
CA PHE A 24 -5.83 9.73 -0.35
C PHE A 24 -4.62 9.06 0.30
N SER A 25 -3.77 9.86 0.93
CA SER A 25 -2.53 9.34 1.50
C SER A 25 -2.53 9.47 3.02
N ILE A 26 -1.90 8.50 3.70
CA ILE A 26 -1.82 8.46 5.16
C ILE A 26 -0.38 8.17 5.56
N ASP A 27 0.16 8.99 6.44
CA ASP A 27 1.44 8.76 7.08
C ASP A 27 1.51 9.56 8.39
N LYS A 28 2.36 9.13 9.30
CA LYS A 28 2.64 9.87 10.53
C LYS A 28 3.41 11.16 10.26
N ALA A 29 4.13 11.21 9.16
CA ALA A 29 4.88 12.38 8.71
C ALA A 29 4.12 13.12 7.59
N PRO A 30 4.38 14.43 7.40
CA PRO A 30 3.79 15.17 6.30
C PRO A 30 4.39 14.79 4.95
N LEU A 31 3.63 15.02 3.88
CA LEU A 31 4.17 14.92 2.52
C LEU A 31 5.12 16.09 2.25
N ALA A 32 6.07 15.87 1.32
CA ALA A 32 6.86 16.97 0.78
C ALA A 32 5.91 18.04 0.19
N PRO A 33 6.20 19.36 0.34
CA PRO A 33 5.27 20.40 -0.09
C PRO A 33 4.85 20.32 -1.55
N GLN A 34 5.78 19.96 -2.44
CA GLN A 34 5.50 19.82 -3.87
C GLN A 34 4.53 18.68 -4.18
N VAL A 35 4.42 17.68 -3.31
CA VAL A 35 3.46 16.58 -3.45
C VAL A 35 2.13 16.95 -2.80
N ASP A 36 2.19 17.53 -1.62
CA ASP A 36 1.00 17.89 -0.83
C ASP A 36 0.10 18.89 -1.57
N HIS A 37 0.67 19.74 -2.40
CA HIS A 37 -0.06 20.75 -3.17
C HIS A 37 -0.53 20.28 -4.54
N MET A 38 -0.26 19.02 -4.93
CA MET A 38 -0.71 18.50 -6.22
C MET A 38 -2.23 18.36 -6.27
N PRO A 39 -2.85 18.68 -7.43
CA PRO A 39 -4.28 18.44 -7.62
C PRO A 39 -4.63 16.96 -7.40
N GLY A 40 -5.72 16.70 -6.69
CA GLY A 40 -6.19 15.35 -6.43
C GLY A 40 -5.53 14.64 -5.24
N VAL A 41 -4.58 15.29 -4.56
CA VAL A 41 -3.92 14.73 -3.38
C VAL A 41 -4.57 15.26 -2.11
N SER A 42 -4.96 14.34 -1.23
CA SER A 42 -5.44 14.63 0.13
C SER A 42 -4.60 13.80 1.10
N HIS A 43 -4.02 14.44 2.09
CA HIS A 43 -3.14 13.77 3.07
C HIS A 43 -3.73 13.83 4.47
N CYS A 44 -3.63 12.73 5.20
CA CYS A 44 -4.01 12.63 6.60
C CYS A 44 -2.79 12.20 7.43
N ILE A 45 -2.51 12.95 8.50
CA ILE A 45 -1.47 12.58 9.46
C ILE A 45 -2.01 11.49 10.36
N GLY A 46 -1.43 10.32 10.32
CA GLY A 46 -1.85 9.18 11.12
C GLY A 46 -1.18 7.88 10.70
N SER A 47 -1.59 6.79 11.33
CA SER A 47 -1.09 5.47 10.99
C SER A 47 -1.90 4.85 9.87
N GLY A 48 -1.23 4.28 8.85
CA GLY A 48 -1.89 3.53 7.79
C GLY A 48 -2.66 2.31 8.30
N PHE A 49 -2.31 1.79 9.49
CA PHE A 49 -3.03 0.68 10.11
C PHE A 49 -4.32 1.09 10.82
N ALA A 50 -4.49 2.39 11.10
CA ALA A 50 -5.64 2.90 11.86
C ALA A 50 -6.90 3.04 11.01
N LEU A 51 -6.78 3.04 9.68
CA LEU A 51 -7.92 3.19 8.79
C LEU A 51 -8.66 1.86 8.65
N ASP A 52 -9.91 1.83 9.12
CA ASP A 52 -10.76 0.65 8.98
C ASP A 52 -11.37 0.61 7.58
N PRO A 53 -11.12 -0.45 6.79
CA PRO A 53 -11.67 -0.54 5.43
C PRO A 53 -13.21 -0.50 5.40
N ARG A 54 -13.87 -0.92 6.46
CA ARG A 54 -15.33 -0.89 6.54
C ARG A 54 -15.90 0.53 6.67
N HIS A 55 -15.08 1.46 7.18
CA HIS A 55 -15.47 2.87 7.35
C HIS A 55 -14.92 3.78 6.25
N ALA A 56 -13.84 3.37 5.59
CA ALA A 56 -13.18 4.17 4.57
C ALA A 56 -13.95 4.22 3.25
N GLY A 57 -14.79 3.21 2.99
CA GLY A 57 -15.41 3.01 1.69
C GLY A 57 -14.48 2.30 0.70
N ALA A 58 -15.00 1.95 -0.46
CA ALA A 58 -14.25 1.22 -1.46
C ALA A 58 -13.27 2.13 -2.21
N VAL A 59 -12.06 1.63 -2.41
CA VAL A 59 -11.03 2.27 -3.25
C VAL A 59 -10.72 1.38 -4.45
N ASP A 60 -10.24 1.99 -5.54
CA ASP A 60 -9.85 1.23 -6.73
C ASP A 60 -8.49 0.57 -6.54
N TRP A 61 -7.57 1.27 -5.89
CA TRP A 61 -6.21 0.82 -5.65
C TRP A 61 -5.79 1.05 -4.21
N LEU A 62 -5.22 0.02 -3.61
CA LEU A 62 -4.55 0.08 -2.31
C LEU A 62 -3.05 -0.06 -2.53
N PHE A 63 -2.29 0.94 -2.12
CA PHE A 63 -0.83 0.95 -2.17
C PHE A 63 -0.26 1.01 -0.77
N SER A 64 0.85 0.35 -0.55
CA SER A 64 1.58 0.43 0.71
C SER A 64 3.07 0.22 0.51
N ASP A 65 3.84 1.15 1.02
CA ASP A 65 5.29 1.04 1.16
C ASP A 65 5.69 1.27 2.62
N MET A 66 4.83 0.86 3.54
CA MET A 66 5.04 1.02 4.98
C MET A 66 6.22 0.19 5.47
N ILE A 67 7.00 0.78 6.39
CA ILE A 67 8.03 0.06 7.12
C ILE A 67 7.33 -0.69 8.26
N CYS A 68 7.12 -1.99 8.07
CA CYS A 68 6.48 -2.86 9.06
C CYS A 68 6.89 -4.31 8.81
N TYR A 69 6.62 -5.18 9.76
CA TYR A 69 6.84 -6.60 9.57
C TYR A 69 5.86 -7.15 8.52
N PRO A 70 6.30 -8.07 7.66
CA PRO A 70 5.45 -8.62 6.59
C PRO A 70 4.14 -9.23 7.06
N ASP A 71 4.11 -9.88 8.22
CA ASP A 71 2.89 -10.47 8.78
C ASP A 71 1.85 -9.39 9.14
N ARG A 72 2.30 -8.23 9.60
CA ARG A 72 1.42 -7.09 9.87
C ARG A 72 0.80 -6.55 8.58
N LEU A 73 1.59 -6.45 7.53
CA LEU A 73 1.12 -6.04 6.22
C LEU A 73 0.09 -7.05 5.68
N LEU A 74 0.37 -8.35 5.85
CA LEU A 74 -0.56 -9.41 5.42
C LEU A 74 -1.92 -9.25 6.07
N GLU A 75 -1.97 -9.04 7.37
CA GLU A 75 -3.23 -8.80 8.10
C GLU A 75 -4.00 -7.63 7.49
N THR A 76 -3.31 -6.52 7.24
CA THR A 76 -3.92 -5.32 6.66
C THR A 76 -4.49 -5.62 5.27
N VAL A 77 -3.73 -6.25 4.40
CA VAL A 77 -4.19 -6.60 3.05
C VAL A 77 -5.39 -7.54 3.11
N GLN A 78 -5.34 -8.54 3.98
CA GLN A 78 -6.44 -9.48 4.15
C GLN A 78 -7.72 -8.79 4.65
N GLU A 79 -7.61 -7.84 5.57
CA GLU A 79 -8.75 -7.06 6.04
C GLU A 79 -9.41 -6.25 4.92
N TRP A 80 -8.60 -5.59 4.08
CA TRP A 80 -9.12 -4.82 2.96
C TRP A 80 -9.77 -5.71 1.90
N LEU A 81 -9.19 -6.86 1.61
CA LEU A 81 -9.76 -7.81 0.66
C LEU A 81 -11.04 -8.47 1.20
N ALA A 82 -11.04 -8.85 2.48
CA ALA A 82 -12.22 -9.47 3.10
C ALA A 82 -13.41 -8.52 3.19
N ALA A 83 -13.16 -7.23 3.32
CA ALA A 83 -14.20 -6.20 3.33
C ALA A 83 -14.65 -5.80 1.91
N ASP A 84 -14.05 -6.38 0.88
CA ASP A 84 -14.25 -5.99 -0.53
C ASP A 84 -14.06 -4.47 -0.73
N ALA A 85 -13.08 -3.90 -0.02
CA ALA A 85 -12.88 -2.46 0.04
C ALA A 85 -11.80 -1.95 -0.91
N CYS A 86 -11.12 -2.86 -1.63
CA CYS A 86 -10.18 -2.48 -2.69
C CYS A 86 -10.23 -3.49 -3.82
N ARG A 87 -10.01 -3.01 -5.05
CA ARG A 87 -10.02 -3.86 -6.25
C ARG A 87 -8.64 -4.35 -6.60
N ASN A 88 -7.65 -3.48 -6.48
CA ASN A 88 -6.27 -3.75 -6.83
C ASN A 88 -5.36 -3.43 -5.65
N VAL A 89 -4.30 -4.21 -5.48
CA VAL A 89 -3.33 -4.02 -4.39
C VAL A 89 -1.92 -4.05 -4.95
N VAL A 90 -1.11 -3.08 -4.56
CA VAL A 90 0.34 -3.10 -4.77
C VAL A 90 1.00 -2.72 -3.46
N CYS A 91 1.79 -3.62 -2.90
CA CYS A 91 2.48 -3.32 -1.65
C CYS A 91 3.86 -3.96 -1.60
N THR A 92 4.74 -3.37 -0.80
CA THR A 92 6.11 -3.84 -0.61
C THR A 92 6.21 -4.59 0.71
N LEU A 93 6.65 -5.87 0.64
CA LEU A 93 7.01 -6.67 1.79
C LEU A 93 8.45 -6.36 2.16
N LYS A 94 8.66 -5.71 3.30
CA LYS A 94 9.98 -5.32 3.79
C LYS A 94 10.43 -6.28 4.88
N PHE A 95 11.39 -7.15 4.56
CA PHE A 95 11.95 -8.09 5.52
C PHE A 95 12.93 -7.35 6.43
N GLN A 96 12.75 -7.47 7.74
CA GLN A 96 13.52 -6.68 8.72
C GLN A 96 14.92 -7.28 8.94
N ALA A 97 15.03 -8.47 9.48
CA ALA A 97 16.32 -9.12 9.72
C ALA A 97 16.49 -10.37 8.86
N GLN A 98 15.51 -11.24 8.85
CA GLN A 98 15.49 -12.48 8.09
C GLN A 98 14.31 -12.48 7.12
N THR A 99 14.44 -13.24 6.04
CA THR A 99 13.33 -13.42 5.10
C THR A 99 12.24 -14.26 5.77
N ASP A 100 11.06 -13.69 5.88
CA ASP A 100 9.86 -14.38 6.39
C ASP A 100 9.20 -15.15 5.24
N HIS A 101 9.69 -16.36 4.99
CA HIS A 101 9.21 -17.22 3.91
C HIS A 101 7.75 -17.65 4.11
N GLU A 102 7.33 -17.84 5.36
CA GLU A 102 5.96 -18.25 5.67
C GLU A 102 4.96 -17.18 5.26
N THR A 103 5.21 -15.91 5.65
CA THR A 103 4.35 -14.79 5.26
C THR A 103 4.41 -14.55 3.75
N ALA A 104 5.58 -14.67 3.12
CA ALA A 104 5.69 -14.55 1.67
C ALA A 104 4.83 -15.58 0.95
N ARG A 105 4.84 -16.84 1.41
CA ARG A 105 3.97 -17.88 0.84
C ARG A 105 2.49 -17.59 1.06
N ALA A 106 2.13 -17.03 2.21
CA ALA A 106 0.75 -16.64 2.49
C ALA A 106 0.27 -15.53 1.54
N PHE A 107 1.12 -14.55 1.23
CA PHE A 107 0.81 -13.56 0.20
C PHE A 107 0.63 -14.20 -1.17
N ALA A 108 1.56 -15.09 -1.56
CA ALA A 108 1.50 -15.77 -2.85
C ALA A 108 0.24 -16.63 -3.00
N ALA A 109 -0.31 -17.10 -1.88
CA ALA A 109 -1.53 -17.91 -1.86
C ALA A 109 -2.82 -17.09 -1.99
N ILE A 110 -2.77 -15.77 -1.87
CA ILE A 110 -3.95 -14.93 -2.08
C ILE A 110 -4.40 -15.07 -3.54
N PRO A 111 -5.68 -15.42 -3.79
CA PRO A 111 -6.17 -15.62 -5.15
C PRO A 111 -5.95 -14.39 -6.04
N GLY A 112 -5.36 -14.58 -7.21
CA GLY A 112 -5.01 -13.51 -8.14
C GLY A 112 -3.77 -12.71 -7.76
N GLY A 113 -3.13 -13.02 -6.66
CA GLY A 113 -1.92 -12.33 -6.19
C GLY A 113 -0.65 -12.89 -6.79
N ARG A 114 0.35 -12.02 -6.91
CA ARG A 114 1.70 -12.36 -7.36
C ARG A 114 2.73 -11.69 -6.48
N LEU A 115 3.82 -12.41 -6.19
CA LEU A 115 5.02 -11.84 -5.59
C LEU A 115 6.09 -11.67 -6.65
N LEU A 116 6.68 -10.47 -6.69
CA LEU A 116 7.69 -10.10 -7.65
C LEU A 116 8.92 -9.55 -6.92
N HIS A 117 10.11 -9.83 -7.45
CA HIS A 117 11.33 -9.15 -7.02
C HIS A 117 11.74 -8.21 -8.14
N LEU A 118 11.48 -6.92 -7.95
CA LEU A 118 11.80 -5.89 -8.93
C LEU A 118 13.26 -5.47 -8.80
N SER A 119 13.81 -4.87 -9.84
CA SER A 119 15.23 -4.45 -9.85
C SER A 119 15.55 -3.42 -8.76
N CYS A 120 14.57 -2.65 -8.33
CA CYS A 120 14.71 -1.68 -7.22
C CYS A 120 14.55 -2.31 -5.83
N ASN A 121 14.06 -3.55 -5.75
CA ASN A 121 13.93 -4.24 -4.47
C ASN A 121 15.29 -4.72 -3.98
N LYS A 122 15.57 -4.49 -2.69
CA LYS A 122 16.75 -5.02 -2.00
C LYS A 122 16.32 -6.27 -1.23
N HIS A 123 16.20 -6.19 0.10
CA HIS A 123 15.64 -7.24 0.92
C HIS A 123 14.11 -7.07 1.04
N GLU A 124 13.45 -7.02 -0.11
CA GLU A 124 12.03 -6.74 -0.26
C GLU A 124 11.43 -7.54 -1.39
N LEU A 125 10.12 -7.74 -1.34
CA LEU A 125 9.33 -8.28 -2.45
C LEU A 125 8.13 -7.34 -2.70
N THR A 126 7.67 -7.30 -3.93
CA THR A 126 6.47 -6.55 -4.29
C THR A 126 5.31 -7.51 -4.50
N PHE A 127 4.22 -7.29 -3.79
CA PHE A 127 2.98 -8.02 -3.97
C PHE A 127 2.03 -7.23 -4.87
N VAL A 128 1.46 -7.90 -5.87
CA VAL A 128 0.52 -7.29 -6.80
C VAL A 128 -0.70 -8.20 -6.92
N LYS A 129 -1.87 -7.62 -6.75
CA LYS A 129 -3.15 -8.28 -7.06
C LYS A 129 -3.99 -7.31 -7.88
N LEU A 130 -4.33 -7.71 -9.09
CA LEU A 130 -5.15 -6.91 -9.98
C LEU A 130 -6.55 -7.48 -10.07
N ALA A 131 -7.54 -6.60 -10.24
CA ALA A 131 -8.90 -7.00 -10.48
C ALA A 131 -9.01 -7.71 -11.84
N ASP A 132 -9.92 -8.65 -11.93
CA ASP A 132 -10.21 -9.35 -13.17
C ASP A 132 -10.92 -8.45 -14.19
#